data_93de4089136641cc5707cd606a2bfa56
#
_entry.id   93de4089136641cc5707cd606a2bfa56
#
_cell.length_a   1.000
_cell.length_b   1.000
_cell.length_c   1.000
_cell.angle_alpha   90.00
_cell.angle_beta   90.00
_cell.angle_gamma   90.00
#
_symmetry.space_group_name_H-M   'P 1'
#
loop_
_entity.id
_entity.type
_entity.pdbx_description
1 polymer ?
#
loop_
_entity_poly.entity_id
_entity_poly.type
_entity_poly.pdbx_seq_one_letter_code
_entity_poly.pdbx_strand_id
1 'polypeptide(L)'
;DLATLTPAQLYELNQNAFDDSTASDRPLIASVAPLDVLRAEYVQGSQAFIRQIDFLQSQGFQGIRRTRGDGDCFYRSLAFAYIERILTSSDQSLAVMTSISTLEATLPMLDAAGFQKMVYEDFYETLMALIRRIGDPDVHGKYLTPEVLLEAFQDPEVSNYVVVFLRLLTSAQIRADPDSYEPFLFHPELGVQLTVRDFCEGFVEAVGREADHVQVTALSRAMKINVSIAYLDGRSSDGRVDFVEFHNAVDEGSEPLVLLYRPGHYDVLDKGSIEALSL
;
A
#
# COMPACT_ATOMS: atom_id res chain seq x y z
N ASP A 1 -22.63 -12.34 17.59
CA ASP A 1 -21.79 -11.45 18.40
C ASP A 1 -20.37 -11.47 17.79
N LEU A 2 -19.97 -10.39 17.11
CA LEU A 2 -18.69 -10.31 16.39
C LEU A 2 -17.48 -10.51 17.31
N ALA A 3 -17.62 -10.29 18.60
CA ALA A 3 -16.57 -10.50 19.61
C ALA A 3 -16.25 -11.99 19.85
N THR A 4 -17.06 -12.91 19.32
CA THR A 4 -16.86 -14.35 19.46
C THR A 4 -16.32 -15.02 18.21
N LEU A 5 -16.14 -14.25 17.13
CA LEU A 5 -15.66 -14.78 15.86
C LEU A 5 -14.15 -14.96 15.89
N THR A 6 -13.71 -16.10 15.36
CA THR A 6 -12.29 -16.35 15.14
C THR A 6 -11.74 -15.43 14.04
N PRO A 7 -10.42 -15.20 13.96
CA PRO A 7 -9.82 -14.46 12.87
C PRO A 7 -10.21 -14.98 11.48
N ALA A 8 -10.35 -16.30 11.31
CA ALA A 8 -10.82 -16.91 10.08
C ALA A 8 -12.28 -16.57 9.75
N GLN A 9 -13.16 -16.56 10.74
CA GLN A 9 -14.56 -16.17 10.55
C GLN A 9 -14.74 -14.67 10.30
N LEU A 10 -13.90 -13.82 10.91
CA LEU A 10 -13.85 -12.39 10.61
C LEU A 10 -13.31 -12.15 9.20
N TYR A 11 -12.33 -12.94 8.77
CA TYR A 11 -11.81 -12.94 7.42
C TYR A 11 -12.88 -13.36 6.40
N GLU A 12 -13.60 -14.46 6.64
CA GLU A 12 -14.71 -14.92 5.78
C GLU A 12 -15.86 -13.90 5.71
N LEU A 13 -16.22 -13.25 6.83
CA LEU A 13 -17.23 -12.20 6.85
C LEU A 13 -16.80 -10.95 6.06
N ASN A 14 -15.53 -10.59 6.14
CA ASN A 14 -14.98 -9.53 5.33
C ASN A 14 -14.83 -9.93 3.86
N GLN A 15 -14.35 -11.15 3.58
CA GLN A 15 -14.31 -11.70 2.23
C GLN A 15 -15.72 -11.71 1.60
N ASN A 16 -16.74 -12.15 2.33
CA ASN A 16 -18.12 -12.10 1.83
C ASN A 16 -18.66 -10.67 1.65
N ALA A 17 -18.18 -9.70 2.41
CA ALA A 17 -18.48 -8.28 2.17
C ALA A 17 -17.69 -7.70 0.97
N PHE A 18 -16.56 -8.33 0.60
CA PHE A 18 -15.74 -7.99 -0.55
C PHE A 18 -15.93 -8.93 -1.73
N ASP A 19 -16.41 -10.17 -1.50
CA ASP A 19 -16.71 -11.20 -2.51
C ASP A 19 -18.07 -10.92 -3.18
N ASP A 20 -18.24 -9.67 -3.56
CA ASP A 20 -19.25 -9.33 -4.54
C ASP A 20 -18.71 -9.85 -5.89
N SER A 21 -19.49 -10.66 -6.58
CA SER A 21 -19.22 -11.15 -7.95
C SER A 21 -18.93 -10.02 -8.95
N THR A 22 -18.96 -8.77 -8.50
CA THR A 22 -18.60 -7.53 -9.21
C THR A 22 -17.17 -7.04 -8.89
N ALA A 23 -16.33 -7.78 -8.14
CA ALA A 23 -14.98 -7.34 -7.79
C ALA A 23 -14.11 -7.07 -9.04
N SER A 24 -14.35 -7.81 -10.14
CA SER A 24 -13.67 -7.59 -11.42
C SER A 24 -14.04 -6.25 -12.09
N ASP A 25 -15.22 -5.70 -11.79
CA ASP A 25 -15.73 -4.46 -12.41
C ASP A 25 -15.28 -3.20 -11.65
N ARG A 26 -14.72 -3.35 -10.45
CA ARG A 26 -14.18 -2.23 -9.69
C ARG A 26 -12.85 -1.76 -10.27
N PRO A 27 -12.58 -0.45 -10.31
CA PRO A 27 -11.27 0.04 -10.72
C PRO A 27 -10.17 -0.49 -9.80
N LEU A 28 -8.94 -0.63 -10.34
CA LEU A 28 -7.78 -1.06 -9.55
C LEU A 28 -7.53 -0.16 -8.35
N ILE A 29 -7.75 1.14 -8.53
CA ILE A 29 -7.79 2.15 -7.48
C ILE A 29 -8.88 3.18 -7.83
N ALA A 30 -9.63 3.63 -6.83
CA ALA A 30 -10.72 4.58 -7.02
C ALA A 30 -10.26 6.03 -6.76
N SER A 31 -11.06 7.00 -7.19
CA SER A 31 -10.95 8.37 -6.70
C SER A 31 -11.20 8.41 -5.18
N VAL A 32 -10.71 9.47 -4.54
CA VAL A 32 -10.96 9.68 -3.12
C VAL A 32 -12.46 9.84 -2.87
N ALA A 33 -12.97 9.16 -1.84
CA ALA A 33 -14.35 9.29 -1.38
C ALA A 33 -14.36 9.74 0.08
N PRO A 34 -15.38 10.46 0.55
CA PRO A 34 -15.52 10.80 1.96
C PRO A 34 -15.52 9.55 2.86
N LEU A 35 -14.93 9.65 4.05
CA LEU A 35 -14.91 8.52 5.01
C LEU A 35 -16.33 8.09 5.43
N ASP A 36 -17.32 8.96 5.28
CA ASP A 36 -18.74 8.63 5.50
C ASP A 36 -19.24 7.50 4.60
N VAL A 37 -18.68 7.34 3.40
CA VAL A 37 -18.97 6.21 2.50
C VAL A 37 -18.54 4.89 3.16
N LEU A 38 -17.35 4.85 3.76
CA LEU A 38 -16.90 3.69 4.53
C LEU A 38 -17.77 3.46 5.77
N ARG A 39 -18.13 4.53 6.47
CA ARG A 39 -19.00 4.47 7.66
C ARG A 39 -20.36 3.86 7.32
N ALA A 40 -20.96 4.23 6.19
CA ALA A 40 -22.25 3.73 5.76
C ALA A 40 -22.28 2.20 5.55
N GLU A 41 -21.18 1.57 5.18
CA GLU A 41 -21.07 0.11 5.03
C GLU A 41 -21.29 -0.64 6.35
N TYR A 42 -20.94 -0.02 7.48
CA TYR A 42 -21.02 -0.65 8.81
C TYR A 42 -22.25 -0.24 9.63
N VAL A 43 -23.11 0.65 9.11
CA VAL A 43 -24.31 1.12 9.85
C VAL A 43 -25.26 -0.03 10.21
N GLN A 44 -25.41 -1.02 9.35
CA GLN A 44 -26.26 -2.19 9.58
C GLN A 44 -25.52 -3.33 10.33
N GLY A 45 -24.22 -3.14 10.67
CA GLY A 45 -23.34 -4.16 11.21
C GLY A 45 -22.74 -3.79 12.56
N SER A 46 -21.42 -3.71 12.63
CA SER A 46 -20.68 -3.56 13.88
C SER A 46 -20.52 -2.11 14.33
N GLN A 47 -21.07 -1.78 15.50
CA GLN A 47 -20.86 -0.49 16.16
C GLN A 47 -19.38 -0.23 16.52
N ALA A 48 -18.55 -1.27 16.64
CA ALA A 48 -17.13 -1.13 16.90
C ALA A 48 -16.43 -0.48 15.71
N PHE A 49 -16.72 -0.92 14.48
CA PHE A 49 -16.18 -0.29 13.26
C PHE A 49 -16.62 1.17 13.11
N ILE A 50 -17.89 1.47 13.40
CA ILE A 50 -18.38 2.85 13.35
C ILE A 50 -17.59 3.75 14.30
N ARG A 51 -17.38 3.33 15.55
CA ARG A 51 -16.57 4.10 16.52
C ARG A 51 -15.14 4.30 16.08
N GLN A 52 -14.52 3.26 15.48
CA GLN A 52 -13.17 3.37 14.92
C GLN A 52 -13.11 4.33 13.73
N ILE A 53 -14.13 4.34 12.86
CA ILE A 53 -14.20 5.30 11.75
C ILE A 53 -14.41 6.72 12.28
N ASP A 54 -15.31 6.92 13.24
CA ASP A 54 -15.53 8.21 13.91
C ASP A 54 -14.22 8.70 14.59
N PHE A 55 -13.42 7.78 15.15
CA PHE A 55 -12.10 8.10 15.69
C PHE A 55 -11.15 8.56 14.59
N LEU A 56 -11.06 7.87 13.44
CA LEU A 56 -10.23 8.31 12.31
C LEU A 56 -10.61 9.72 11.83
N GLN A 57 -11.92 10.03 11.75
CA GLN A 57 -12.38 11.36 11.41
C GLN A 57 -11.93 12.40 12.46
N SER A 58 -11.96 12.05 13.75
CA SER A 58 -11.45 12.91 14.82
C SER A 58 -9.94 13.17 14.76
N GLN A 59 -9.18 12.25 14.13
CA GLN A 59 -7.74 12.40 13.86
C GLN A 59 -7.45 13.20 12.57
N GLY A 60 -8.49 13.73 11.92
CA GLY A 60 -8.36 14.56 10.72
C GLY A 60 -8.38 13.80 9.41
N PHE A 61 -8.62 12.49 9.41
CA PHE A 61 -8.83 11.76 8.17
C PHE A 61 -10.25 12.02 7.64
N GLN A 62 -10.36 12.47 6.40
CA GLN A 62 -11.63 12.85 5.80
C GLN A 62 -11.99 11.97 4.60
N GLY A 63 -10.99 11.37 3.98
CA GLY A 63 -11.15 10.60 2.75
C GLY A 63 -10.55 9.20 2.82
N ILE A 64 -11.05 8.36 1.93
CA ILE A 64 -10.53 7.04 1.65
C ILE A 64 -10.42 6.86 0.14
N ARG A 65 -9.31 6.30 -0.31
CA ARG A 65 -9.15 5.85 -1.69
C ARG A 65 -9.16 4.32 -1.69
N ARG A 66 -10.20 3.76 -2.29
CA ARG A 66 -10.40 2.32 -2.36
C ARG A 66 -9.45 1.68 -3.35
N THR A 67 -8.90 0.56 -2.99
CA THR A 67 -8.07 -0.28 -3.86
C THR A 67 -8.79 -1.60 -4.10
N ARG A 68 -8.61 -2.21 -5.29
CA ARG A 68 -9.21 -3.51 -5.60
C ARG A 68 -8.62 -4.59 -4.68
N GLY A 69 -9.46 -5.47 -4.15
CA GLY A 69 -9.07 -6.62 -3.32
C GLY A 69 -8.61 -7.81 -4.17
N ASP A 70 -7.50 -7.65 -4.87
CA ASP A 70 -6.92 -8.64 -5.79
C ASP A 70 -5.63 -9.28 -5.23
N GLY A 71 -5.34 -9.09 -3.94
CA GLY A 71 -4.10 -9.51 -3.29
C GLY A 71 -2.90 -8.59 -3.55
N ASP A 72 -3.04 -7.61 -4.44
CA ASP A 72 -2.00 -6.61 -4.76
C ASP A 72 -2.28 -5.24 -4.11
N CYS A 73 -3.37 -5.13 -3.34
CA CYS A 73 -3.87 -3.88 -2.78
C CYS A 73 -2.84 -3.12 -1.93
N PHE A 74 -2.02 -3.80 -1.11
CA PHE A 74 -0.97 -3.17 -0.33
C PHE A 74 0.05 -2.44 -1.22
N TYR A 75 0.63 -3.16 -2.19
CA TYR A 75 1.65 -2.59 -3.07
C TYR A 75 1.10 -1.45 -3.91
N ARG A 76 -0.13 -1.61 -4.42
CA ARG A 76 -0.81 -0.59 -5.21
C ARG A 76 -1.14 0.66 -4.40
N SER A 77 -1.68 0.49 -3.19
CA SER A 77 -1.98 1.59 -2.26
C SER A 77 -0.72 2.35 -1.86
N LEU A 78 0.34 1.62 -1.50
CA LEU A 78 1.61 2.23 -1.09
C LEU A 78 2.26 3.02 -2.23
N ALA A 79 2.32 2.43 -3.44
CA ALA A 79 2.89 3.09 -4.60
C ALA A 79 2.13 4.35 -4.98
N PHE A 80 0.79 4.28 -5.00
CA PHE A 80 -0.04 5.45 -5.28
C PHE A 80 0.21 6.56 -4.27
N ALA A 81 0.09 6.26 -2.97
CA ALA A 81 0.33 7.24 -1.90
C ALA A 81 1.75 7.81 -1.92
N TYR A 82 2.74 6.99 -2.28
CA TYR A 82 4.12 7.44 -2.43
C TYR A 82 4.29 8.48 -3.53
N ILE A 83 3.76 8.21 -4.74
CA ILE A 83 3.86 9.14 -5.87
C ILE A 83 3.00 10.39 -5.61
N GLU A 84 1.80 10.23 -5.06
CA GLU A 84 0.92 11.35 -4.68
C GLU A 84 1.61 12.29 -3.68
N ARG A 85 2.34 11.75 -2.70
CA ARG A 85 3.13 12.57 -1.76
C ARG A 85 4.25 13.35 -2.46
N ILE A 86 4.96 12.76 -3.42
CA ILE A 86 5.97 13.47 -4.22
C ILE A 86 5.31 14.61 -5.01
N LEU A 87 4.17 14.30 -5.64
CA LEU A 87 3.41 15.23 -6.47
C LEU A 87 2.88 16.43 -5.66
N THR A 88 2.51 16.22 -4.40
CA THR A 88 1.97 17.25 -3.50
C THR A 88 3.03 17.88 -2.60
N SER A 89 4.30 17.52 -2.76
CA SER A 89 5.40 18.09 -1.98
C SER A 89 5.56 19.59 -2.21
N SER A 90 5.86 20.34 -1.16
CA SER A 90 6.17 21.76 -1.24
C SER A 90 7.44 22.05 -2.06
N ASP A 91 8.39 21.10 -2.11
CA ASP A 91 9.56 21.11 -2.99
C ASP A 91 9.53 19.83 -3.85
N GLN A 92 8.77 19.89 -4.93
CA GLN A 92 8.62 18.78 -5.86
C GLN A 92 9.95 18.37 -6.49
N SER A 93 10.81 19.33 -6.83
CA SER A 93 12.09 19.04 -7.47
C SER A 93 13.00 18.22 -6.56
N LEU A 94 13.11 18.62 -5.30
CA LEU A 94 13.87 17.86 -4.30
C LEU A 94 13.25 16.48 -4.05
N ALA A 95 11.93 16.40 -3.92
CA ALA A 95 11.22 15.15 -3.69
C ALA A 95 11.40 14.17 -4.85
N VAL A 96 11.33 14.62 -6.10
CA VAL A 96 11.60 13.82 -7.30
C VAL A 96 13.03 13.31 -7.31
N MET A 97 14.02 14.21 -7.13
CA MET A 97 15.44 13.83 -7.13
C MET A 97 15.77 12.82 -6.03
N THR A 98 15.25 13.03 -4.83
CA THR A 98 15.45 12.12 -3.69
C THR A 98 14.83 10.76 -3.96
N SER A 99 13.62 10.72 -4.51
CA SER A 99 12.92 9.48 -4.85
C SER A 99 13.65 8.69 -5.93
N ILE A 100 14.09 9.36 -6.99
CA ILE A 100 14.89 8.77 -8.07
C ILE A 100 16.17 8.16 -7.49
N SER A 101 16.96 8.95 -6.75
CA SER A 101 18.22 8.49 -6.16
C SER A 101 18.00 7.30 -5.20
N THR A 102 16.92 7.31 -4.41
CA THR A 102 16.60 6.21 -3.49
C THR A 102 16.27 4.93 -4.26
N LEU A 103 15.45 5.01 -5.31
CA LEU A 103 15.08 3.84 -6.11
C LEU A 103 16.27 3.31 -6.94
N GLU A 104 17.08 4.19 -7.53
CA GLU A 104 18.32 3.78 -8.21
C GLU A 104 19.27 3.03 -7.28
N ALA A 105 19.40 3.47 -6.04
CA ALA A 105 20.24 2.82 -5.04
C ALA A 105 19.75 1.41 -4.64
N THR A 106 18.54 1.01 -5.01
CA THR A 106 18.02 -0.35 -4.75
C THR A 106 18.40 -1.36 -5.82
N LEU A 107 18.80 -0.92 -7.03
CA LEU A 107 19.06 -1.82 -8.15
C LEU A 107 20.18 -2.85 -7.86
N PRO A 108 21.32 -2.48 -7.23
CA PRO A 108 22.32 -3.47 -6.84
C PRO A 108 21.79 -4.56 -5.89
N MET A 109 20.79 -4.25 -5.08
CA MET A 109 20.16 -5.23 -4.17
C MET A 109 19.31 -6.24 -4.97
N LEU A 110 18.61 -5.81 -6.03
CA LEU A 110 17.89 -6.70 -6.94
C LEU A 110 18.86 -7.65 -7.65
N ASP A 111 19.97 -7.13 -8.17
CA ASP A 111 21.00 -7.94 -8.82
C ASP A 111 21.63 -8.96 -7.84
N ALA A 112 21.93 -8.54 -6.61
CA ALA A 112 22.47 -9.41 -5.56
C ALA A 112 21.48 -10.49 -5.12
N ALA A 113 20.17 -10.21 -5.17
CA ALA A 113 19.11 -11.19 -4.91
C ALA A 113 18.92 -12.21 -6.04
N GLY A 114 19.61 -12.04 -7.16
CA GLY A 114 19.61 -12.92 -8.32
C GLY A 114 18.60 -12.57 -9.40
N PHE A 115 17.94 -11.41 -9.31
CA PHE A 115 17.05 -10.93 -10.35
C PHE A 115 17.89 -10.36 -11.51
N GLN A 116 17.69 -10.90 -12.71
CA GLN A 116 18.37 -10.37 -13.90
C GLN A 116 17.73 -9.03 -14.29
N LYS A 117 18.56 -8.07 -14.69
CA LYS A 117 18.11 -6.73 -15.11
C LYS A 117 16.97 -6.77 -16.12
N MET A 118 17.08 -7.62 -17.15
CA MET A 118 16.04 -7.81 -18.17
C MET A 118 14.67 -8.24 -17.61
N VAL A 119 14.61 -8.76 -16.36
CA VAL A 119 13.36 -9.19 -15.74
C VAL A 119 12.66 -8.02 -15.05
N TYR A 120 13.40 -7.09 -14.45
CA TYR A 120 12.81 -6.00 -13.67
C TYR A 120 12.88 -4.63 -14.35
N GLU A 121 13.64 -4.47 -15.43
CA GLU A 121 13.91 -3.15 -16.05
C GLU A 121 12.63 -2.44 -16.49
N ASP A 122 11.73 -3.12 -17.19
CA ASP A 122 10.48 -2.50 -17.68
C ASP A 122 9.56 -2.09 -16.51
N PHE A 123 9.50 -2.90 -15.46
CA PHE A 123 8.73 -2.61 -14.25
C PHE A 123 9.30 -1.41 -13.49
N TYR A 124 10.62 -1.37 -13.36
CA TYR A 124 11.34 -0.25 -12.77
C TYR A 124 11.16 1.05 -13.57
N GLU A 125 11.37 1.01 -14.88
CA GLU A 125 11.23 2.20 -15.73
C GLU A 125 9.79 2.73 -15.73
N THR A 126 8.78 1.88 -15.62
CA THR A 126 7.39 2.33 -15.49
C THR A 126 7.19 3.19 -14.24
N LEU A 127 7.68 2.74 -13.07
CA LEU A 127 7.61 3.55 -11.84
C LEU A 127 8.43 4.84 -11.97
N MET A 128 9.63 4.74 -12.52
CA MET A 128 10.53 5.89 -12.71
C MET A 128 9.96 6.92 -13.67
N ALA A 129 9.29 6.48 -14.75
CA ALA A 129 8.64 7.36 -15.71
C ALA A 129 7.52 8.18 -15.06
N LEU A 130 6.70 7.58 -14.17
CA LEU A 130 5.69 8.30 -13.41
C LEU A 130 6.32 9.37 -12.52
N ILE A 131 7.40 9.04 -11.80
CA ILE A 131 8.06 9.99 -10.88
C ILE A 131 8.74 11.13 -11.66
N ARG A 132 9.49 10.80 -12.74
CA ARG A 132 10.14 11.82 -13.58
C ARG A 132 9.13 12.78 -14.20
N ARG A 133 7.95 12.29 -14.57
CA ARG A 133 6.89 13.07 -15.20
C ARG A 133 6.28 14.15 -14.28
N ILE A 134 6.60 14.14 -12.99
CA ILE A 134 6.26 15.23 -12.05
C ILE A 134 7.04 16.50 -12.40
N GLY A 135 8.34 16.37 -12.68
CA GLY A 135 9.25 17.50 -13.02
C GLY A 135 9.40 17.75 -14.50
N ASP A 136 9.40 16.68 -15.32
CA ASP A 136 9.61 16.72 -16.75
C ASP A 136 8.39 16.13 -17.49
N PRO A 137 7.83 16.83 -18.49
CA PRO A 137 6.66 16.34 -19.21
C PRO A 137 7.00 15.12 -20.07
N ASP A 138 6.00 14.31 -20.39
CA ASP A 138 6.13 13.21 -21.34
C ASP A 138 6.35 13.70 -22.79
N VAL A 139 6.48 12.75 -23.72
CA VAL A 139 6.71 13.04 -25.17
C VAL A 139 5.58 13.85 -25.80
N HIS A 140 4.43 13.97 -25.15
CA HIS A 140 3.27 14.79 -25.55
C HIS A 140 3.19 16.13 -24.81
N GLY A 141 4.19 16.47 -23.98
CA GLY A 141 4.25 17.70 -23.20
C GLY A 141 3.33 17.69 -21.95
N LYS A 142 2.91 16.52 -21.47
CA LYS A 142 2.02 16.39 -20.32
C LYS A 142 2.79 16.04 -19.05
N TYR A 143 2.63 16.85 -18.02
CA TYR A 143 3.11 16.57 -16.65
C TYR A 143 2.21 15.55 -15.95
N LEU A 144 2.74 14.91 -14.90
CA LEU A 144 1.91 14.11 -14.00
C LEU A 144 1.08 15.06 -13.12
N THR A 145 -0.24 14.90 -13.18
CA THR A 145 -1.20 15.56 -12.28
C THR A 145 -1.90 14.51 -11.43
N PRO A 146 -2.65 14.88 -10.37
CA PRO A 146 -3.42 13.89 -9.59
C PRO A 146 -4.39 13.06 -10.44
N GLU A 147 -5.02 13.65 -11.45
CA GLU A 147 -5.94 12.97 -12.35
C GLU A 147 -5.18 11.97 -13.25
N VAL A 148 -4.04 12.40 -13.80
CA VAL A 148 -3.20 11.54 -14.66
C VAL A 148 -2.58 10.40 -13.84
N LEU A 149 -2.22 10.64 -12.58
CA LEU A 149 -1.77 9.58 -11.66
C LEU A 149 -2.87 8.55 -11.42
N LEU A 150 -4.10 9.02 -11.18
CA LEU A 150 -5.25 8.13 -11.00
C LEU A 150 -5.52 7.30 -12.26
N GLU A 151 -5.54 7.92 -13.44
CA GLU A 151 -5.71 7.23 -14.72
C GLU A 151 -4.63 6.17 -14.94
N ALA A 152 -3.35 6.49 -14.66
CA ALA A 152 -2.23 5.56 -14.78
C ALA A 152 -2.37 4.34 -13.85
N PHE A 153 -2.85 4.54 -12.62
CA PHE A 153 -3.06 3.43 -11.68
C PHE A 153 -4.37 2.65 -11.92
N GLN A 154 -5.26 3.17 -12.76
CA GLN A 154 -6.43 2.45 -13.26
C GLN A 154 -6.12 1.64 -14.52
N ASP A 155 -5.03 1.97 -15.23
CA ASP A 155 -4.52 1.17 -16.34
C ASP A 155 -3.86 -0.11 -15.77
N PRO A 156 -4.35 -1.32 -16.15
CA PRO A 156 -3.82 -2.58 -15.65
C PRO A 156 -2.34 -2.80 -15.97
N GLU A 157 -1.85 -2.35 -17.11
CA GLU A 157 -0.46 -2.53 -17.51
C GLU A 157 0.44 -1.72 -16.58
N VAL A 158 0.20 -0.41 -16.47
CA VAL A 158 1.00 0.50 -15.64
C VAL A 158 0.93 0.10 -14.17
N SER A 159 -0.29 -0.10 -13.65
CA SER A 159 -0.52 -0.42 -12.24
C SER A 159 0.14 -1.75 -11.84
N ASN A 160 0.00 -2.80 -12.66
CA ASN A 160 0.59 -4.09 -12.34
C ASN A 160 2.11 -4.08 -12.53
N TYR A 161 2.68 -3.33 -13.47
CA TYR A 161 4.13 -3.19 -13.61
C TYR A 161 4.74 -2.58 -12.34
N VAL A 162 4.14 -1.50 -11.82
CA VAL A 162 4.57 -0.90 -10.55
C VAL A 162 4.47 -1.91 -9.40
N VAL A 163 3.36 -2.64 -9.30
CA VAL A 163 3.17 -3.69 -8.28
C VAL A 163 4.25 -4.76 -8.36
N VAL A 164 4.54 -5.28 -9.56
CA VAL A 164 5.58 -6.32 -9.75
C VAL A 164 6.95 -5.81 -9.33
N PHE A 165 7.31 -4.58 -9.72
CA PHE A 165 8.58 -4.00 -9.28
C PHE A 165 8.69 -3.96 -7.75
N LEU A 166 7.65 -3.49 -7.05
CA LEU A 166 7.67 -3.39 -5.59
C LEU A 166 7.72 -4.77 -4.91
N ARG A 167 7.08 -5.80 -5.50
CA ARG A 167 7.18 -7.18 -5.03
C ARG A 167 8.61 -7.71 -5.14
N LEU A 168 9.27 -7.51 -6.28
CA LEU A 168 10.66 -7.90 -6.47
C LEU A 168 11.59 -7.15 -5.51
N LEU A 169 11.37 -5.86 -5.32
CA LEU A 169 12.13 -5.05 -4.37
C LEU A 169 11.96 -5.55 -2.93
N THR A 170 10.74 -5.91 -2.54
CA THR A 170 10.43 -6.49 -1.21
C THR A 170 11.17 -7.81 -1.02
N SER A 171 11.13 -8.69 -2.02
CA SER A 171 11.86 -9.96 -2.01
C SER A 171 13.38 -9.75 -1.89
N ALA A 172 13.92 -8.81 -2.68
CA ALA A 172 15.33 -8.48 -2.63
C ALA A 172 15.77 -7.99 -1.23
N GLN A 173 14.96 -7.17 -0.58
CA GLN A 173 15.23 -6.70 0.78
C GLN A 173 15.21 -7.84 1.81
N ILE A 174 14.27 -8.77 1.73
CA ILE A 174 14.21 -9.94 2.62
C ILE A 174 15.43 -10.83 2.39
N ARG A 175 15.81 -11.07 1.13
CA ARG A 175 16.98 -11.89 0.76
C ARG A 175 18.30 -11.24 1.14
N ALA A 176 18.37 -9.89 1.19
CA ALA A 176 19.57 -9.16 1.56
C ALA A 176 19.86 -9.16 3.07
N ASP A 177 18.84 -9.35 3.90
CA ASP A 177 18.95 -9.35 5.37
C ASP A 177 18.13 -10.50 5.98
N PRO A 178 18.47 -11.78 5.67
CA PRO A 178 17.68 -12.94 6.06
C PRO A 178 17.50 -13.05 7.57
N ASP A 179 18.53 -12.73 8.36
CA ASP A 179 18.51 -12.86 9.82
C ASP A 179 17.41 -12.00 10.47
N SER A 180 17.10 -10.86 9.89
CA SER A 180 16.04 -9.96 10.39
C SER A 180 14.64 -10.47 10.11
N TYR A 181 14.45 -11.32 9.11
CA TYR A 181 13.12 -11.76 8.66
C TYR A 181 12.82 -13.23 8.95
N GLU A 182 13.82 -14.11 8.90
CA GLU A 182 13.64 -15.56 9.01
C GLU A 182 12.77 -16.01 10.20
N PRO A 183 12.88 -15.40 11.41
CA PRO A 183 12.03 -15.78 12.54
C PRO A 183 10.53 -15.56 12.33
N PHE A 184 10.13 -14.79 11.30
CA PHE A 184 8.74 -14.39 11.02
C PHE A 184 8.18 -15.01 9.74
N LEU A 185 8.99 -15.82 9.02
CA LEU A 185 8.58 -16.38 7.73
C LEU A 185 7.79 -17.69 7.94
N PHE A 186 6.48 -17.55 8.07
CA PHE A 186 5.57 -18.68 8.24
C PHE A 186 4.61 -18.79 7.06
N HIS A 187 4.24 -20.02 6.74
CA HIS A 187 3.15 -20.28 5.78
C HIS A 187 1.84 -19.78 6.39
N PRO A 188 1.10 -18.85 5.74
CA PRO A 188 -0.06 -18.20 6.35
C PRO A 188 -1.16 -19.15 6.82
N GLU A 189 -1.39 -20.25 6.08
CA GLU A 189 -2.45 -21.22 6.39
C GLU A 189 -1.96 -22.37 7.27
N LEU A 190 -0.72 -22.83 7.05
CA LEU A 190 -0.20 -24.03 7.72
C LEU A 190 0.55 -23.72 9.01
N GLY A 191 0.96 -22.47 9.22
CA GLY A 191 1.74 -22.05 10.38
C GLY A 191 3.12 -22.68 10.48
N VAL A 192 3.63 -23.31 9.40
CA VAL A 192 4.97 -23.87 9.33
C VAL A 192 5.98 -22.83 8.92
N GLN A 193 7.16 -22.86 9.51
CA GLN A 193 8.24 -21.94 9.13
C GLN A 193 8.75 -22.29 7.73
N LEU A 194 8.97 -21.26 6.93
CA LEU A 194 9.49 -21.35 5.57
C LEU A 194 10.92 -20.87 5.50
N THR A 195 11.65 -21.34 4.50
CA THR A 195 12.93 -20.73 4.15
C THR A 195 12.68 -19.34 3.54
N VAL A 196 13.68 -18.47 3.59
CA VAL A 196 13.62 -17.15 2.93
C VAL A 196 13.23 -17.30 1.46
N ARG A 197 13.80 -18.28 0.77
CA ARG A 197 13.51 -18.54 -0.64
C ARG A 197 12.05 -18.92 -0.85
N ASP A 198 11.55 -19.91 -0.14
CA ASP A 198 10.18 -20.42 -0.33
C ASP A 198 9.14 -19.36 0.02
N PHE A 199 9.40 -18.56 1.06
CA PHE A 199 8.54 -17.43 1.42
C PHE A 199 8.53 -16.35 0.33
N CYS A 200 9.72 -15.94 -0.15
CA CYS A 200 9.83 -14.92 -1.19
C CYS A 200 9.13 -15.36 -2.48
N GLU A 201 9.43 -16.55 -2.99
CA GLU A 201 8.85 -17.07 -4.25
C GLU A 201 7.33 -17.28 -4.13
N GLY A 202 6.84 -17.80 -2.99
CA GLY A 202 5.44 -18.17 -2.81
C GLY A 202 4.52 -17.05 -2.35
N PHE A 203 5.02 -16.08 -1.57
CA PHE A 203 4.18 -15.10 -0.87
C PHE A 203 4.57 -13.63 -1.08
N VAL A 204 5.72 -13.35 -1.71
CA VAL A 204 6.16 -11.99 -2.00
C VAL A 204 6.18 -11.71 -3.49
N GLU A 205 6.89 -12.52 -4.29
CA GLU A 205 7.07 -12.33 -5.74
C GLU A 205 5.80 -12.65 -6.53
N ALA A 206 5.03 -13.63 -6.06
CA ALA A 206 3.79 -14.03 -6.70
C ALA A 206 2.74 -12.92 -6.61
N VAL A 207 2.22 -12.48 -7.77
CA VAL A 207 1.11 -11.52 -7.86
C VAL A 207 -0.17 -12.10 -7.27
N GLY A 208 -1.06 -11.25 -6.78
CA GLY A 208 -2.32 -11.69 -6.19
C GLY A 208 -2.15 -12.33 -4.79
N ARG A 209 -0.98 -12.19 -4.16
CA ARG A 209 -0.75 -12.63 -2.78
C ARG A 209 -0.82 -11.43 -1.83
N GLU A 210 -1.61 -11.59 -0.78
CA GLU A 210 -1.75 -10.55 0.25
C GLU A 210 -0.42 -10.29 0.95
N ALA A 211 -0.17 -9.03 1.25
CA ALA A 211 0.97 -8.60 2.05
C ALA A 211 0.60 -8.54 3.53
N ASP A 212 1.53 -8.93 4.39
CA ASP A 212 1.42 -8.86 5.82
C ASP A 212 2.59 -8.04 6.39
N HIS A 213 2.75 -8.03 7.69
CA HIS A 213 3.75 -7.24 8.43
C HIS A 213 5.17 -7.38 7.87
N VAL A 214 5.57 -8.59 7.45
CA VAL A 214 6.90 -8.85 6.86
C VAL A 214 7.12 -8.05 5.59
N GLN A 215 6.15 -8.07 4.67
CA GLN A 215 6.26 -7.37 3.39
C GLN A 215 6.21 -5.85 3.61
N VAL A 216 5.35 -5.35 4.53
CA VAL A 216 5.30 -3.93 4.89
C VAL A 216 6.66 -3.46 5.44
N THR A 217 7.23 -4.23 6.39
CA THR A 217 8.55 -3.93 6.97
C THR A 217 9.65 -3.91 5.92
N ALA A 218 9.70 -4.92 5.06
CA ALA A 218 10.74 -5.04 4.05
C ALA A 218 10.65 -3.91 3.01
N LEU A 219 9.46 -3.65 2.47
CA LEU A 219 9.31 -2.63 1.44
C LEU A 219 9.55 -1.21 1.97
N SER A 220 9.01 -0.87 3.15
CA SER A 220 9.26 0.44 3.75
C SER A 220 10.74 0.68 4.06
N ARG A 221 11.47 -0.37 4.45
CA ARG A 221 12.93 -0.32 4.66
C ARG A 221 13.68 -0.13 3.34
N ALA A 222 13.34 -0.90 2.30
CA ALA A 222 13.98 -0.78 0.98
C ALA A 222 13.79 0.61 0.37
N MET A 223 12.61 1.17 0.49
CA MET A 223 12.26 2.50 -0.03
C MET A 223 12.67 3.65 0.90
N LYS A 224 13.15 3.36 2.11
CA LYS A 224 13.52 4.36 3.14
C LYS A 224 12.39 5.33 3.43
N ILE A 225 11.17 4.83 3.62
CA ILE A 225 9.98 5.62 3.89
C ILE A 225 9.35 5.26 5.23
N ASN A 226 8.67 6.22 5.84
CA ASN A 226 7.82 5.97 6.98
C ASN A 226 6.42 5.55 6.49
N VAL A 227 5.88 4.49 7.09
CA VAL A 227 4.53 3.98 6.81
C VAL A 227 3.79 3.82 8.12
N SER A 228 2.53 4.22 8.15
CA SER A 228 1.62 4.04 9.27
C SER A 228 0.41 3.23 8.81
N ILE A 229 0.15 2.12 9.45
CA ILE A 229 -1.00 1.27 9.14
C ILE A 229 -2.06 1.45 10.23
N ALA A 230 -3.20 2.03 9.85
CA ALA A 230 -4.36 2.17 10.70
C ALA A 230 -5.20 0.89 10.68
N TYR A 231 -5.33 0.19 11.80
CA TYR A 231 -6.04 -1.09 11.91
C TYR A 231 -7.53 -0.89 12.19
N LEU A 232 -8.35 -1.04 11.17
CA LEU A 232 -9.82 -1.06 11.28
C LEU A 232 -10.29 -2.51 11.41
N ASP A 233 -10.21 -3.07 12.61
CA ASP A 233 -10.45 -4.49 12.86
C ASP A 233 -11.67 -4.77 13.78
N GLY A 234 -12.29 -3.72 14.28
CA GLY A 234 -13.45 -3.82 15.16
C GLY A 234 -13.17 -4.40 16.55
N ARG A 235 -11.90 -4.59 16.95
CA ARG A 235 -11.51 -5.24 18.21
C ARG A 235 -11.36 -4.28 19.37
N SER A 236 -11.16 -3.00 19.11
CA SER A 236 -10.97 -1.98 20.14
C SER A 236 -12.24 -1.80 20.99
N SER A 237 -12.12 -1.97 22.30
CA SER A 237 -13.22 -1.77 23.25
C SER A 237 -13.57 -0.29 23.43
N ASP A 238 -12.60 0.61 23.30
CA ASP A 238 -12.74 2.06 23.45
C ASP A 238 -13.03 2.79 22.13
N GLY A 239 -13.08 2.06 21.00
CA GLY A 239 -13.37 2.60 19.69
C GLY A 239 -12.18 3.28 19.03
N ARG A 240 -10.97 3.20 19.60
CA ARG A 240 -9.77 3.75 18.98
C ARG A 240 -9.25 2.83 17.89
N VAL A 241 -8.50 3.41 16.96
CA VAL A 241 -7.75 2.70 15.94
C VAL A 241 -6.30 2.62 16.36
N ASP A 242 -5.73 1.42 16.31
CA ASP A 242 -4.31 1.22 16.52
C ASP A 242 -3.55 1.56 15.24
N PHE A 243 -2.49 2.36 15.37
CA PHE A 243 -1.57 2.68 14.30
C PHE A 243 -0.27 1.91 14.51
N VAL A 244 0.10 1.07 13.54
CA VAL A 244 1.40 0.39 13.53
C VAL A 244 2.36 1.19 12.66
N GLU A 245 3.42 1.69 13.27
CA GLU A 245 4.38 2.59 12.66
C GLU A 245 5.64 1.84 12.18
N PHE A 246 6.06 2.16 10.95
CA PHE A 246 7.30 1.67 10.35
C PHE A 246 8.18 2.89 10.05
N HIS A 247 9.23 3.09 10.86
CA HIS A 247 10.12 4.25 10.76
C HIS A 247 11.40 3.85 10.02
N ASN A 248 11.53 4.22 8.75
CA ASN A 248 12.67 3.87 7.91
C ASN A 248 13.18 5.07 7.08
N ALA A 249 12.51 6.23 7.12
CA ALA A 249 12.99 7.43 6.45
C ALA A 249 14.30 7.95 7.09
N VAL A 250 15.17 8.48 6.24
CA VAL A 250 16.43 9.08 6.68
C VAL A 250 16.18 10.41 7.41
N ASP A 251 15.15 11.13 6.99
CA ASP A 251 14.71 12.38 7.62
C ASP A 251 13.70 12.07 8.73
N GLU A 252 14.07 12.35 9.98
CA GLU A 252 13.23 12.14 11.17
C GLU A 252 11.91 12.94 11.12
N GLY A 253 11.86 14.04 10.35
CA GLY A 253 10.65 14.86 10.15
C GLY A 253 9.73 14.37 9.05
N SER A 254 10.07 13.29 8.35
CA SER A 254 9.26 12.79 7.22
C SER A 254 7.93 12.20 7.71
N GLU A 255 6.81 12.80 7.29
CA GLU A 255 5.48 12.29 7.58
C GLU A 255 5.29 10.87 7.01
N PRO A 256 4.61 9.95 7.71
CA PRO A 256 4.35 8.62 7.21
C PRO A 256 3.31 8.62 6.08
N LEU A 257 3.41 7.65 5.18
CA LEU A 257 2.30 7.26 4.31
C LEU A 257 1.29 6.49 5.15
N VAL A 258 0.02 6.87 5.11
CA VAL A 258 -1.00 6.24 5.95
C VAL A 258 -1.91 5.35 5.12
N LEU A 259 -1.93 4.07 5.45
CA LEU A 259 -2.83 3.10 4.86
C LEU A 259 -3.84 2.61 5.89
N LEU A 260 -5.05 2.31 5.45
CA LEU A 260 -6.08 1.66 6.23
C LEU A 260 -6.00 0.15 5.99
N TYR A 261 -5.74 -0.61 7.03
CA TYR A 261 -5.86 -2.06 7.00
C TYR A 261 -7.25 -2.48 7.50
N ARG A 262 -7.92 -3.28 6.70
CA ARG A 262 -9.05 -4.12 7.12
C ARG A 262 -8.62 -5.57 6.91
N PRO A 263 -9.07 -6.55 7.70
CA PRO A 263 -8.59 -7.92 7.55
C PRO A 263 -8.52 -8.38 6.08
N GLY A 264 -7.30 -8.68 5.61
CA GLY A 264 -7.02 -9.08 4.22
C GLY A 264 -7.02 -7.96 3.17
N HIS A 265 -7.08 -6.67 3.55
CA HIS A 265 -7.20 -5.60 2.57
C HIS A 265 -6.57 -4.27 3.01
N TYR A 266 -5.98 -3.55 2.05
CA TYR A 266 -5.41 -2.22 2.26
C TYR A 266 -6.04 -1.18 1.33
N ASP A 267 -6.38 -0.02 1.90
CA ASP A 267 -6.83 1.19 1.21
C ASP A 267 -5.91 2.37 1.59
N VAL A 268 -5.97 3.49 0.88
CA VAL A 268 -5.24 4.71 1.25
C VAL A 268 -6.14 5.60 2.10
N LEU A 269 -5.66 6.03 3.27
CA LEU A 269 -6.31 7.08 4.07
C LEU A 269 -5.81 8.46 3.64
N ASP A 270 -6.76 9.37 3.50
CA ASP A 270 -6.50 10.75 3.11
C ASP A 270 -6.94 11.73 4.21
N LYS A 271 -6.04 12.63 4.62
CA LYS A 271 -6.36 13.72 5.54
C LYS A 271 -7.10 14.89 4.87
N GLY A 272 -7.19 14.85 3.53
CA GLY A 272 -7.81 15.91 2.74
C GLY A 272 -6.99 17.21 2.78
N SER A 273 -6.68 17.77 1.64
CA SER A 273 -6.41 19.19 1.56
C SER A 273 -7.73 19.92 1.75
N ILE A 274 -7.85 20.77 2.76
CA ILE A 274 -9.08 21.51 3.14
C ILE A 274 -9.72 22.28 1.96
N GLU A 275 -9.05 22.38 0.82
CA GLU A 275 -9.49 23.12 -0.36
C GLU A 275 -10.32 22.33 -1.38
N ALA A 276 -10.40 21.01 -1.28
CA ALA A 276 -11.08 20.18 -2.30
C ALA A 276 -12.55 19.85 -2.00
N LEU A 277 -13.09 20.24 -0.85
CA LEU A 277 -14.48 19.94 -0.44
C LEU A 277 -15.42 21.14 -0.50
N SER A 278 -15.03 22.25 -1.10
CA SER A 278 -15.85 23.46 -1.26
C SER A 278 -16.06 23.80 -2.75
N LEU A 279 -16.68 22.89 -3.50
CA LEU A 279 -17.32 23.21 -4.79
C LEU A 279 -18.60 22.37 -4.93
#